data_9896414bac054f2df3e93b864dc20441
#
_entry.id   9896414bac054f2df3e93b864dc20441
#
_cell.length_a   1.000
_cell.length_b   1.000
_cell.length_c   1.000
_cell.angle_alpha   90.00
_cell.angle_beta   90.00
_cell.angle_gamma   90.00
#
_symmetry.space_group_name_H-M   'P 1'
#
loop_
_entity.id
_entity.type
_entity.pdbx_description
1 polymer ?
#
loop_
_entity_poly.entity_id
_entity_poly.type
_entity_poly.pdbx_seq_one_letter_code
_entity_poly.pdbx_strand_id
1 'polypeptide(L)'
;MGGLDRLVSQPECDDGAIDASFEQPECHGLAQQVDGDAFPLERGADAGVVAHLRYINRNGRLEIETDEGGHLKGKGIEKDLAGDWDLDLLNAQGRGPYRGKAGRKPARLVHNVTLSMPKGTPPEKLLFASRDFAREQFALKHRYALAMHTDQDHPHVHLVVKAVSEDGKRLNIRKATLREWRGVFAQHLRAHGIAANATERAVRGQTRSSFKDGIHRASLRGDSRYLRERVRRIAEEFRDGGIKPNPGKTKLLETRSDVIAGWHAVADALLAAGQGAIAEKIWSFIGGMHRPLTTDEQLVSKLEERTRTRERERQEERAR
;
A
#
# COMPACT_ATOMS: atom_id res chain seq x y z
N MET A 1 -45.14 -23.69 -15.38
CA MET A 1 -44.12 -24.59 -14.82
C MET A 1 -42.94 -24.55 -15.77
N GLY A 2 -41.82 -24.13 -15.30
CA GLY A 2 -40.57 -24.14 -16.10
C GLY A 2 -39.83 -22.81 -16.10
N GLY A 3 -38.71 -22.72 -15.38
CA GLY A 3 -37.70 -21.72 -15.70
C GLY A 3 -37.32 -20.77 -14.58
N LEU A 4 -36.82 -21.26 -13.44
CA LEU A 4 -36.07 -20.43 -12.46
C LEU A 4 -34.83 -21.15 -11.88
N ASP A 5 -34.17 -21.95 -12.73
CA ASP A 5 -32.95 -22.68 -12.33
C ASP A 5 -31.77 -22.34 -13.22
N ARG A 6 -31.48 -21.03 -13.39
CA ARG A 6 -30.22 -20.57 -14.05
C ARG A 6 -29.81 -19.20 -13.58
N LEU A 7 -29.54 -19.03 -12.30
CA LEU A 7 -28.89 -17.83 -11.77
C LEU A 7 -28.16 -18.10 -10.44
N VAL A 8 -27.33 -19.14 -10.39
CA VAL A 8 -26.30 -19.26 -9.33
C VAL A 8 -25.10 -19.98 -9.91
N SER A 9 -24.37 -19.31 -10.76
CA SER A 9 -22.93 -19.50 -10.89
C SER A 9 -22.32 -18.10 -10.79
N GLN A 10 -22.24 -17.61 -9.55
CA GLN A 10 -21.34 -16.51 -9.26
C GLN A 10 -19.93 -17.06 -9.42
N PRO A 11 -19.06 -16.38 -10.21
CA PRO A 11 -17.65 -16.67 -10.15
C PRO A 11 -17.22 -16.38 -8.71
N GLU A 12 -16.45 -17.30 -8.14
CA GLU A 12 -15.73 -17.10 -6.90
C GLU A 12 -15.06 -15.74 -6.98
N CYS A 13 -15.56 -14.79 -6.21
CA CYS A 13 -14.91 -13.53 -6.00
C CYS A 13 -13.66 -13.86 -5.18
N ASP A 14 -12.57 -14.14 -5.90
CA ASP A 14 -11.23 -14.03 -5.36
C ASP A 14 -11.17 -12.68 -4.68
N ASP A 15 -10.87 -12.64 -3.38
CA ASP A 15 -10.92 -11.45 -2.52
C ASP A 15 -9.98 -10.37 -3.05
N GLY A 16 -10.43 -9.64 -4.08
CA GLY A 16 -9.79 -8.47 -4.63
C GLY A 16 -9.80 -7.31 -3.63
N ALA A 17 -9.06 -7.51 -2.55
CA ALA A 17 -8.87 -6.48 -1.56
C ALA A 17 -8.08 -5.33 -2.19
N ILE A 18 -8.65 -4.12 -2.18
CA ILE A 18 -7.92 -2.90 -2.47
C ILE A 18 -6.71 -2.86 -1.55
N ASP A 19 -5.55 -3.16 -2.07
CA ASP A 19 -4.30 -2.73 -1.50
C ASP A 19 -4.02 -1.33 -2.08
N ALA A 20 -4.81 -0.34 -1.62
CA ALA A 20 -4.38 1.03 -1.72
C ALA A 20 -3.19 1.16 -0.77
N SER A 21 -2.03 0.67 -1.22
CA SER A 21 -0.78 0.87 -0.54
C SER A 21 -0.43 2.35 -0.70
N PHE A 22 -0.89 3.15 0.28
CA PHE A 22 -0.40 4.51 0.44
C PHE A 22 1.02 4.41 1.00
N GLU A 23 1.94 3.85 0.19
CA GLU A 23 3.34 3.90 0.50
C GLU A 23 3.79 5.35 0.35
N GLN A 24 4.14 5.94 1.47
CA GLN A 24 4.97 7.14 1.44
C GLN A 24 6.40 6.65 1.24
N PRO A 25 6.99 6.74 0.04
CA PRO A 25 8.41 6.50 -0.09
C PRO A 25 9.13 7.57 0.72
N GLU A 26 9.88 7.14 1.73
CA GLU A 26 10.89 8.01 2.30
C GLU A 26 11.86 8.34 1.17
N CYS A 27 11.92 9.61 0.75
CA CYS A 27 12.74 10.10 -0.36
C CYS A 27 14.26 9.93 -0.15
N HIS A 28 14.71 9.08 0.75
CA HIS A 28 16.10 8.81 1.08
C HIS A 28 16.64 7.49 0.54
N GLY A 29 15.85 6.68 -0.20
CA GLY A 29 16.28 5.37 -0.69
C GLY A 29 16.22 5.17 -2.20
N LEU A 30 15.75 6.13 -2.98
CA LEU A 30 15.52 5.96 -4.43
C LEU A 30 16.76 6.18 -5.30
N ALA A 31 17.93 6.53 -4.73
CA ALA A 31 19.15 6.72 -5.50
C ALA A 31 19.89 5.41 -5.87
N GLN A 32 19.40 4.23 -5.49
CA GLN A 32 20.16 2.99 -5.63
C GLN A 32 19.56 1.87 -6.48
N GLN A 33 18.49 2.10 -7.22
CA GLN A 33 18.02 1.05 -8.13
C GLN A 33 17.32 1.57 -9.39
N VAL A 34 18.08 2.32 -10.18
CA VAL A 34 17.88 2.43 -11.63
C VAL A 34 19.10 1.80 -12.26
N ASP A 35 18.86 0.83 -13.16
CA ASP A 35 19.90 0.11 -13.88
C ASP A 35 21.02 1.04 -14.37
N GLY A 36 22.24 0.85 -13.88
CA GLY A 36 23.53 1.12 -14.47
C GLY A 36 23.95 2.53 -14.87
N ASP A 37 23.04 3.48 -14.99
CA ASP A 37 23.38 4.85 -15.39
C ASP A 37 23.41 5.76 -14.16
N ALA A 38 24.62 6.06 -13.69
CA ALA A 38 24.86 7.02 -12.63
C ALA A 38 24.40 8.42 -13.11
N PHE A 39 23.22 8.85 -12.66
CA PHE A 39 22.79 10.22 -12.87
C PHE A 39 23.60 11.17 -11.96
N PRO A 40 24.10 12.29 -12.48
CA PRO A 40 24.73 13.29 -11.64
C PRO A 40 23.71 13.82 -10.64
N LEU A 41 24.03 13.74 -9.35
CA LEU A 41 23.27 14.31 -8.24
C LEU A 41 23.27 15.85 -8.38
N GLU A 42 22.28 16.38 -9.07
CA GLU A 42 21.98 17.80 -8.99
C GLU A 42 21.54 18.12 -7.56
N ARG A 43 22.21 19.05 -6.92
CA ARG A 43 22.04 19.37 -5.50
C ARG A 43 20.85 20.32 -5.33
N GLY A 44 19.65 19.76 -5.05
CA GLY A 44 18.45 20.53 -4.70
C GLY A 44 17.35 19.60 -4.18
N ALA A 45 16.44 20.13 -3.37
CA ALA A 45 15.29 19.34 -2.88
C ALA A 45 14.30 19.01 -3.99
N ASP A 46 14.28 19.78 -5.05
CA ASP A 46 13.58 19.62 -6.32
C ASP A 46 14.16 18.48 -7.17
N ALA A 47 15.49 18.24 -7.11
CA ALA A 47 16.12 17.13 -7.82
C ALA A 47 15.49 15.77 -7.47
N GLY A 48 15.08 15.59 -6.22
CA GLY A 48 14.35 14.39 -5.78
C GLY A 48 12.96 14.27 -6.41
N VAL A 49 12.25 15.40 -6.60
CA VAL A 49 10.94 15.43 -7.26
C VAL A 49 11.09 15.16 -8.75
N VAL A 50 12.03 15.81 -9.41
CA VAL A 50 12.34 15.58 -10.83
C VAL A 50 12.72 14.12 -11.08
N ALA A 51 13.58 13.54 -10.22
CA ALA A 51 13.93 12.12 -10.31
C ALA A 51 12.71 11.20 -10.14
N HIS A 52 11.80 11.55 -9.23
CA HIS A 52 10.57 10.78 -9.02
C HIS A 52 9.61 10.91 -10.21
N LEU A 53 9.39 12.13 -10.73
CA LEU A 53 8.58 12.35 -11.94
C LEU A 53 9.18 11.59 -13.14
N ARG A 54 10.50 11.58 -13.30
CA ARG A 54 11.20 10.79 -14.32
C ARG A 54 10.99 9.28 -14.14
N TYR A 55 10.94 8.81 -12.92
CA TYR A 55 10.63 7.41 -12.61
C TYR A 55 9.21 7.05 -13.03
N ILE A 56 8.19 7.87 -12.70
CA ILE A 56 6.80 7.56 -13.02
C ILE A 56 6.48 7.71 -14.50
N ASN A 57 7.18 8.60 -15.24
CA ASN A 57 7.00 8.71 -16.69
C ASN A 57 7.88 7.71 -17.48
N ARG A 58 8.63 6.82 -16.79
CA ARG A 58 9.54 5.84 -17.40
C ARG A 58 10.53 6.49 -18.37
N ASN A 59 11.19 7.57 -17.95
CA ASN A 59 12.11 8.37 -18.78
C ASN A 59 11.46 8.90 -20.06
N GLY A 60 10.23 9.39 -19.97
CA GLY A 60 9.48 9.97 -21.07
C GLY A 60 8.71 8.97 -21.94
N ARG A 61 8.69 7.68 -21.59
CA ARG A 61 7.95 6.65 -22.33
C ARG A 61 6.45 6.67 -22.00
N LEU A 62 6.10 6.93 -20.77
CA LEU A 62 4.72 7.01 -20.30
C LEU A 62 4.27 8.46 -20.27
N GLU A 63 2.99 8.63 -20.48
CA GLU A 63 2.31 9.91 -20.38
C GLU A 63 2.04 10.27 -18.93
N ILE A 64 2.18 11.56 -18.62
CA ILE A 64 1.73 12.15 -17.37
C ILE A 64 0.51 13.02 -17.66
N GLU A 65 -0.54 12.81 -16.91
CA GLU A 65 -1.72 13.67 -16.90
C GLU A 65 -1.65 14.66 -15.77
N THR A 66 -1.97 15.92 -16.03
CA THR A 66 -1.96 16.99 -15.03
C THR A 66 -3.36 17.34 -14.55
N ASP A 67 -3.43 18.04 -13.42
CA ASP A 67 -4.67 18.57 -12.84
C ASP A 67 -5.42 19.53 -13.79
N GLU A 68 -4.75 20.16 -14.74
CA GLU A 68 -5.32 21.04 -15.78
C GLU A 68 -5.82 20.26 -17.00
N GLY A 69 -5.74 18.94 -16.99
CA GLY A 69 -6.12 18.10 -18.13
C GLY A 69 -5.06 18.03 -19.22
N GLY A 70 -3.85 18.52 -18.96
CA GLY A 70 -2.72 18.39 -19.87
C GLY A 70 -2.21 16.96 -19.92
N HIS A 71 -1.82 16.51 -21.12
CA HIS A 71 -1.22 15.22 -21.38
C HIS A 71 0.22 15.41 -21.83
N LEU A 72 1.18 15.13 -20.95
CA LEU A 72 2.60 15.38 -21.16
C LEU A 72 3.34 14.07 -21.45
N LYS A 73 4.08 14.03 -22.56
CA LYS A 73 4.88 12.87 -22.95
C LYS A 73 6.23 13.30 -23.51
N GLY A 74 7.27 12.57 -23.20
CA GLY A 74 8.62 12.84 -23.69
C GLY A 74 9.63 13.05 -22.57
N LYS A 75 10.88 13.24 -22.94
CA LYS A 75 11.99 13.53 -22.01
C LYS A 75 11.99 15.03 -21.67
N GLY A 76 12.26 15.35 -20.43
CA GLY A 76 12.37 16.74 -19.95
C GLY A 76 11.11 17.29 -19.30
N ILE A 77 9.94 16.71 -19.58
CA ILE A 77 8.66 17.14 -19.00
C ILE A 77 8.65 17.16 -17.47
N GLU A 78 9.47 16.33 -16.84
CA GLU A 78 9.64 16.31 -15.39
C GLU A 78 10.23 17.59 -14.82
N LYS A 79 11.08 18.28 -15.61
CA LYS A 79 11.65 19.59 -15.23
C LYS A 79 10.65 20.70 -15.46
N ASP A 80 9.97 20.65 -16.60
CA ASP A 80 8.93 21.61 -16.96
C ASP A 80 7.81 21.61 -15.92
N LEU A 81 7.34 20.42 -15.53
CA LEU A 81 6.31 20.25 -14.51
C LEU A 81 6.77 20.69 -13.11
N ALA A 82 8.03 20.43 -12.75
CA ALA A 82 8.60 20.89 -11.49
C ALA A 82 8.71 22.42 -11.44
N GLY A 83 9.08 23.05 -12.57
CA GLY A 83 9.10 24.51 -12.74
C GLY A 83 7.70 25.13 -12.68
N ASP A 84 6.74 24.54 -13.39
CA ASP A 84 5.33 24.98 -13.39
C ASP A 84 4.70 24.94 -11.98
N TRP A 85 5.14 24.03 -11.14
CA TRP A 85 4.69 23.96 -9.75
C TRP A 85 5.45 24.89 -8.80
N ASP A 86 6.36 25.72 -9.27
CA ASP A 86 7.18 26.65 -8.48
C ASP A 86 7.90 25.97 -7.30
N LEU A 87 8.34 24.72 -7.49
CA LEU A 87 8.95 23.94 -6.41
C LEU A 87 10.25 24.58 -5.91
N ASP A 88 10.96 25.25 -6.77
CA ASP A 88 12.19 26.00 -6.44
C ASP A 88 11.90 27.19 -5.52
N LEU A 89 10.85 27.97 -5.84
CA LEU A 89 10.40 29.09 -5.03
C LEU A 89 9.92 28.63 -3.66
N LEU A 90 9.13 27.54 -3.60
CA LEU A 90 8.69 26.94 -2.34
C LEU A 90 9.87 26.46 -1.50
N ASN A 91 10.91 25.95 -2.15
CA ASN A 91 12.15 25.56 -1.51
C ASN A 91 12.93 26.78 -0.97
N ALA A 92 12.90 27.89 -1.69
CA ALA A 92 13.54 29.14 -1.29
C ALA A 92 12.76 29.92 -0.23
N GLN A 93 11.42 30.00 -0.34
CA GLN A 93 10.55 30.74 0.59
C GLN A 93 10.32 30.00 1.93
N GLY A 94 10.32 28.67 1.91
CA GLY A 94 10.26 27.87 3.14
C GLY A 94 11.55 27.94 3.96
N ARG A 95 12.56 28.69 3.44
CA ARG A 95 13.91 28.69 3.99
C ARG A 95 14.64 29.97 3.57
N GLY A 96 14.75 30.85 4.47
CA GLY A 96 16.07 31.37 4.64
C GLY A 96 17.02 30.18 4.83
N PRO A 97 18.35 30.29 4.67
CA PRO A 97 19.24 29.15 4.70
C PRO A 97 18.85 28.28 5.89
N TYR A 98 18.17 27.13 5.61
CA TYR A 98 17.67 26.23 6.64
C TYR A 98 18.89 25.58 7.27
N ARG A 99 19.52 26.31 8.14
CA ARG A 99 20.36 25.76 9.19
C ARG A 99 19.38 25.02 10.12
N GLY A 100 18.86 23.89 9.61
CA GLY A 100 18.06 23.01 10.40
C GLY A 100 18.84 22.70 11.66
N LYS A 101 18.19 22.83 12.81
CA LYS A 101 18.70 22.16 14.01
C LYS A 101 19.10 20.77 13.60
N ALA A 102 20.35 20.40 13.83
CA ALA A 102 20.92 19.13 13.41
C ALA A 102 19.91 18.00 13.69
N GLY A 103 19.54 17.24 12.66
CA GLY A 103 18.59 16.12 12.74
C GLY A 103 17.15 16.34 12.22
N ARG A 104 16.74 17.53 11.81
CA ARG A 104 15.40 17.73 11.24
C ARG A 104 15.39 17.51 9.73
N LYS A 105 14.59 16.53 9.27
CA LYS A 105 14.44 16.25 7.83
C LYS A 105 13.86 17.46 7.10
N PRO A 106 14.27 17.73 5.86
CA PRO A 106 13.70 18.80 5.05
C PRO A 106 12.20 18.59 4.81
N ALA A 107 11.47 19.69 4.62
CA ALA A 107 10.06 19.63 4.35
C ALA A 107 9.80 18.97 2.98
N ARG A 108 8.82 18.09 2.88
CA ARG A 108 8.44 17.45 1.60
C ARG A 108 7.84 18.47 0.66
N LEU A 109 8.26 18.46 -0.59
CA LEU A 109 7.69 19.30 -1.65
C LEU A 109 6.47 18.66 -2.29
N VAL A 110 6.47 17.33 -2.40
CA VAL A 110 5.37 16.55 -2.97
C VAL A 110 5.05 15.34 -2.11
N HIS A 111 3.84 14.83 -2.27
CA HIS A 111 3.42 13.52 -1.77
C HIS A 111 3.19 12.59 -2.96
N ASN A 112 3.72 11.38 -2.87
CA ASN A 112 3.43 10.32 -3.82
C ASN A 112 2.37 9.40 -3.22
N VAL A 113 1.30 9.18 -3.95
CA VAL A 113 0.20 8.27 -3.62
C VAL A 113 0.14 7.21 -4.71
N THR A 114 0.21 5.94 -4.36
CA THR A 114 0.06 4.85 -5.32
C THR A 114 -1.33 4.24 -5.15
N LEU A 115 -2.11 4.25 -6.22
CA LEU A 115 -3.45 3.67 -6.30
C LEU A 115 -3.34 2.35 -7.07
N SER A 116 -3.29 1.22 -6.36
CA SER A 116 -3.04 -0.11 -6.93
C SER A 116 -4.24 -1.02 -6.78
N MET A 117 -4.44 -1.88 -7.78
CA MET A 117 -5.49 -2.89 -7.78
C MET A 117 -4.91 -4.28 -8.10
N PRO A 118 -5.59 -5.38 -7.71
CA PRO A 118 -5.17 -6.73 -8.00
C PRO A 118 -5.01 -7.01 -9.51
N LYS A 119 -4.24 -8.04 -9.82
CA LYS A 119 -4.10 -8.59 -11.17
C LYS A 119 -5.48 -8.87 -11.78
N GLY A 120 -5.64 -8.54 -13.06
CA GLY A 120 -6.91 -8.71 -13.78
C GLY A 120 -7.85 -7.50 -13.73
N THR A 121 -7.53 -6.48 -12.92
CA THR A 121 -8.30 -5.22 -12.96
C THR A 121 -8.05 -4.49 -14.28
N PRO A 122 -9.11 -4.05 -15.01
CA PRO A 122 -8.96 -3.31 -16.25
C PRO A 122 -8.24 -1.97 -16.02
N PRO A 123 -7.07 -1.73 -16.66
CA PRO A 123 -6.26 -0.55 -16.40
C PRO A 123 -6.96 0.77 -16.71
N GLU A 124 -7.73 0.82 -17.77
CA GLU A 124 -8.49 2.03 -18.18
C GLU A 124 -9.51 2.44 -17.11
N LYS A 125 -10.25 1.48 -16.57
CA LYS A 125 -11.22 1.74 -15.49
C LYS A 125 -10.53 2.20 -14.22
N LEU A 126 -9.37 1.63 -13.90
CA LEU A 126 -8.55 2.07 -12.77
C LEU A 126 -8.07 3.51 -12.98
N LEU A 127 -7.63 3.87 -14.18
CA LEU A 127 -7.19 5.22 -14.51
C LEU A 127 -8.35 6.22 -14.36
N PHE A 128 -9.54 5.92 -14.88
CA PHE A 128 -10.72 6.78 -14.73
C PHE A 128 -11.09 6.97 -13.25
N ALA A 129 -11.15 5.90 -12.46
CA ALA A 129 -11.40 5.99 -11.03
C ALA A 129 -10.32 6.81 -10.29
N SER A 130 -9.07 6.71 -10.71
CA SER A 130 -7.96 7.48 -10.15
C SER A 130 -8.02 8.97 -10.49
N ARG A 131 -8.46 9.31 -11.70
CA ARG A 131 -8.72 10.70 -12.11
C ARG A 131 -9.84 11.33 -11.28
N ASP A 132 -10.95 10.62 -11.13
CA ASP A 132 -12.09 11.11 -10.36
C ASP A 132 -11.74 11.29 -8.89
N PHE A 133 -11.01 10.32 -8.32
CA PHE A 133 -10.46 10.43 -6.97
C PHE A 133 -9.53 11.64 -6.82
N ALA A 134 -8.59 11.83 -7.74
CA ALA A 134 -7.65 12.94 -7.68
C ALA A 134 -8.36 14.29 -7.81
N ARG A 135 -9.34 14.37 -8.71
CA ARG A 135 -10.18 15.56 -8.90
C ARG A 135 -10.97 15.90 -7.63
N GLU A 136 -11.64 14.92 -7.03
CA GLU A 136 -12.42 15.14 -5.81
C GLU A 136 -11.57 15.59 -4.63
N GLN A 137 -10.39 14.98 -4.45
CA GLN A 137 -9.56 15.23 -3.27
C GLN A 137 -8.68 16.48 -3.41
N PHE A 138 -8.19 16.78 -4.61
CA PHE A 138 -7.10 17.75 -4.79
C PHE A 138 -7.43 18.91 -5.73
N ALA A 139 -8.39 18.78 -6.67
CA ALA A 139 -8.70 19.85 -7.62
C ALA A 139 -8.98 21.18 -6.90
N LEU A 140 -8.50 22.27 -7.49
CA LEU A 140 -8.61 23.64 -6.97
C LEU A 140 -7.89 23.91 -5.63
N LYS A 141 -7.20 22.90 -5.10
CA LYS A 141 -6.44 23.04 -3.84
C LYS A 141 -4.96 22.76 -4.03
N HIS A 142 -4.66 21.63 -4.64
CA HIS A 142 -3.28 21.18 -4.83
C HIS A 142 -3.07 20.81 -6.29
N ARG A 143 -1.93 21.21 -6.84
CA ARG A 143 -1.48 20.71 -8.14
C ARG A 143 -1.17 19.22 -8.01
N TYR A 144 -1.51 18.44 -9.03
CA TYR A 144 -1.22 17.00 -9.06
C TYR A 144 -0.93 16.51 -10.47
N ALA A 145 -0.28 15.35 -10.53
CA ALA A 145 0.00 14.66 -11.77
C ALA A 145 -0.18 13.15 -11.59
N LEU A 146 -0.66 12.47 -12.63
CA LEU A 146 -0.98 11.05 -12.67
C LEU A 146 -0.15 10.35 -13.74
N ALA A 147 0.34 9.15 -13.43
CA ALA A 147 0.94 8.26 -14.43
C ALA A 147 0.46 6.83 -14.20
N MET A 148 -0.06 6.19 -15.26
CA MET A 148 -0.53 4.80 -15.22
C MET A 148 0.60 3.84 -15.52
N HIS A 149 0.76 2.80 -14.69
CA HIS A 149 1.72 1.71 -14.85
C HIS A 149 1.01 0.38 -15.02
N THR A 150 1.40 -0.36 -16.05
CA THR A 150 0.90 -1.71 -16.39
C THR A 150 2.02 -2.71 -16.59
N ASP A 151 3.25 -2.33 -16.25
CA ASP A 151 4.45 -3.12 -16.40
C ASP A 151 4.65 -4.16 -15.27
N GLN A 152 3.75 -4.19 -14.30
CA GLN A 152 3.69 -5.15 -13.21
C GLN A 152 2.37 -5.92 -13.24
N ASP A 153 2.31 -7.04 -12.53
CA ASP A 153 1.10 -7.88 -12.43
C ASP A 153 -0.11 -7.11 -11.87
N HIS A 154 0.14 -6.14 -11.01
CA HIS A 154 -0.86 -5.28 -10.41
C HIS A 154 -0.88 -3.92 -11.10
N PRO A 155 -1.94 -3.58 -11.87
CA PRO A 155 -2.04 -2.25 -12.45
C PRO A 155 -2.14 -1.20 -11.36
N HIS A 156 -1.40 -0.10 -11.52
CA HIS A 156 -1.36 0.96 -10.53
C HIS A 156 -1.14 2.33 -11.16
N VAL A 157 -1.68 3.35 -10.49
CA VAL A 157 -1.51 4.74 -10.86
C VAL A 157 -0.65 5.42 -9.81
N HIS A 158 0.43 6.07 -10.25
CA HIS A 158 1.17 7.01 -9.42
C HIS A 158 0.49 8.37 -9.48
N LEU A 159 0.14 8.89 -8.33
CA LEU A 159 -0.43 10.22 -8.16
C LEU A 159 0.55 11.05 -7.33
N VAL A 160 1.17 12.04 -7.95
CA VAL A 160 2.08 12.99 -7.30
C VAL A 160 1.29 14.26 -6.99
N VAL A 161 1.28 14.68 -5.74
CA VAL A 161 0.52 15.84 -5.27
C VAL A 161 1.46 16.87 -4.65
N LYS A 162 1.39 18.12 -5.09
CA LYS A 162 2.14 19.25 -4.49
C LYS A 162 1.77 19.39 -3.01
N ALA A 163 2.77 19.41 -2.14
CA ALA A 163 2.54 19.37 -0.69
C ALA A 163 1.92 20.66 -0.13
N VAL A 164 2.11 21.77 -0.82
CA VAL A 164 1.54 23.07 -0.46
C VAL A 164 0.48 23.44 -1.48
N SER A 165 -0.71 23.79 -1.02
CA SER A 165 -1.79 24.26 -1.88
C SER A 165 -1.49 25.63 -2.47
N GLU A 166 -2.26 26.03 -3.46
CA GLU A 166 -2.17 27.38 -4.04
C GLU A 166 -2.47 28.48 -3.00
N ASP A 167 -3.27 28.17 -1.96
CA ASP A 167 -3.52 29.05 -0.79
C ASP A 167 -2.40 29.01 0.26
N GLY A 168 -1.27 28.36 0.01
CA GLY A 168 -0.17 28.24 0.94
C GLY A 168 -0.36 27.23 2.08
N LYS A 169 -1.46 26.48 2.11
CA LYS A 169 -1.75 25.46 3.13
C LYS A 169 -1.06 24.14 2.80
N ARG A 170 -0.40 23.57 3.81
CA ARG A 170 0.30 22.28 3.64
C ARG A 170 -0.66 21.09 3.80
N LEU A 171 -0.62 20.16 2.87
CA LEU A 171 -1.32 18.88 2.94
C LEU A 171 -0.82 18.06 4.14
N ASN A 172 -1.72 17.72 5.05
CA ASN A 172 -1.44 16.96 6.26
C ASN A 172 -2.08 15.57 6.15
N ILE A 173 -1.29 14.58 5.76
CA ILE A 173 -1.76 13.21 5.58
C ILE A 173 -1.62 12.44 6.89
N ARG A 174 -2.74 12.14 7.53
CA ARG A 174 -2.84 11.33 8.75
C ARG A 174 -3.46 9.96 8.44
N LYS A 175 -3.42 9.05 9.41
CA LYS A 175 -4.08 7.74 9.28
C LYS A 175 -5.58 7.86 8.99
N ALA A 176 -6.27 8.84 9.58
CA ALA A 176 -7.67 9.12 9.30
C ALA A 176 -7.88 9.53 7.84
N THR A 177 -7.08 10.46 7.32
CA THR A 177 -7.08 10.88 5.92
C THR A 177 -6.88 9.71 4.96
N LEU A 178 -5.92 8.80 5.28
CA LEU A 178 -5.68 7.61 4.45
C LEU A 178 -6.86 6.62 4.47
N ARG A 179 -7.61 6.53 5.58
CA ARG A 179 -8.84 5.72 5.64
C ARG A 179 -9.94 6.32 4.78
N GLU A 180 -10.15 7.61 4.89
CA GLU A 180 -11.11 8.37 4.09
C GLU A 180 -10.81 8.20 2.60
N TRP A 181 -9.57 8.44 2.17
CA TRP A 181 -9.13 8.29 0.79
C TRP A 181 -9.37 6.89 0.23
N ARG A 182 -9.12 5.84 1.03
CA ARG A 182 -9.46 4.47 0.61
C ARG A 182 -10.95 4.29 0.37
N GLY A 183 -11.79 4.86 1.25
CA GLY A 183 -13.25 4.86 1.10
C GLY A 183 -13.70 5.52 -0.19
N VAL A 184 -13.23 6.75 -0.42
CA VAL A 184 -13.53 7.53 -1.63
C VAL A 184 -13.01 6.84 -2.89
N PHE A 185 -11.77 6.36 -2.87
CA PHE A 185 -11.23 5.61 -4.01
C PHE A 185 -12.05 4.36 -4.33
N ALA A 186 -12.47 3.61 -3.31
CA ALA A 186 -13.34 2.46 -3.50
C ALA A 186 -14.71 2.83 -4.08
N GLN A 187 -15.26 4.00 -3.76
CA GLN A 187 -16.49 4.50 -4.37
C GLN A 187 -16.30 4.78 -5.86
N HIS A 188 -15.22 5.47 -6.25
CA HIS A 188 -14.91 5.71 -7.65
C HIS A 188 -14.66 4.42 -8.43
N LEU A 189 -13.95 3.45 -7.84
CA LEU A 189 -13.77 2.14 -8.48
C LEU A 189 -15.11 1.45 -8.76
N ARG A 190 -16.04 1.46 -7.82
CA ARG A 190 -17.39 0.90 -8.01
C ARG A 190 -18.19 1.67 -9.06
N ALA A 191 -18.08 2.98 -9.10
CA ALA A 191 -18.72 3.81 -10.12
C ALA A 191 -18.24 3.44 -11.54
N HIS A 192 -16.97 3.01 -11.68
CA HIS A 192 -16.42 2.49 -12.94
C HIS A 192 -16.59 0.96 -13.11
N GLY A 193 -17.43 0.32 -12.30
CA GLY A 193 -17.76 -1.11 -12.44
C GLY A 193 -16.64 -2.05 -11.98
N ILE A 194 -15.76 -1.60 -11.07
CA ILE A 194 -14.77 -2.44 -10.40
C ILE A 194 -15.29 -2.77 -9.01
N ALA A 195 -15.46 -4.06 -8.69
CA ALA A 195 -15.81 -4.49 -7.34
C ALA A 195 -14.67 -4.14 -6.37
N ALA A 196 -14.92 -3.21 -5.45
CA ALA A 196 -13.91 -2.71 -4.54
C ALA A 196 -14.50 -2.36 -3.18
N ASN A 197 -13.73 -2.61 -2.11
CA ASN A 197 -14.08 -2.19 -0.76
C ASN A 197 -12.85 -1.59 -0.05
N ALA A 198 -13.09 -0.80 0.99
CA ALA A 198 -12.06 -0.15 1.80
C ALA A 198 -12.01 -0.69 3.24
N THR A 199 -12.54 -1.88 3.47
CA THR A 199 -12.56 -2.49 4.79
C THR A 199 -11.13 -2.73 5.29
N GLU A 200 -10.85 -2.31 6.52
CA GLU A 200 -9.53 -2.48 7.11
C GLU A 200 -9.15 -3.97 7.23
N ARG A 201 -7.86 -4.28 7.05
CA ARG A 201 -7.36 -5.66 7.17
C ARG A 201 -7.71 -6.33 8.50
N ALA A 202 -7.65 -5.57 9.60
CA ALA A 202 -8.03 -6.08 10.92
C ALA A 202 -9.49 -6.57 10.95
N VAL A 203 -10.42 -5.79 10.36
CA VAL A 203 -11.85 -6.15 10.26
C VAL A 203 -12.05 -7.41 9.42
N ARG A 204 -11.22 -7.61 8.39
CA ARG A 204 -11.21 -8.84 7.57
C ARG A 204 -10.46 -10.01 8.21
N GLY A 205 -10.12 -9.93 9.48
CA GLY A 205 -9.41 -11.01 10.18
C GLY A 205 -7.92 -11.15 9.82
N GLN A 206 -7.38 -10.26 8.98
CA GLN A 206 -6.01 -10.35 8.51
C GLN A 206 -5.05 -9.61 9.45
N THR A 207 -3.95 -10.26 9.82
CA THR A 207 -2.90 -9.70 10.69
C THR A 207 -1.54 -9.61 10.00
N ARG A 208 -1.52 -9.64 8.67
CA ARG A 208 -0.27 -9.62 7.91
C ARG A 208 0.45 -8.30 8.10
N SER A 209 1.69 -8.35 8.59
CA SER A 209 2.61 -7.21 8.53
C SER A 209 3.28 -7.20 7.14
N SER A 210 3.17 -6.09 6.40
CA SER A 210 3.96 -5.90 5.20
C SER A 210 5.36 -5.43 5.60
N PHE A 211 6.39 -6.02 5.03
CA PHE A 211 7.73 -5.45 5.07
C PHE A 211 7.80 -4.26 4.12
N LYS A 212 8.67 -3.29 4.40
CA LYS A 212 9.02 -2.25 3.44
C LYS A 212 9.52 -2.90 2.14
N ASP A 213 9.21 -2.32 1.00
CA ASP A 213 9.48 -2.89 -0.33
C ASP A 213 10.94 -3.37 -0.50
N GLY A 214 11.92 -2.57 -0.09
CA GLY A 214 13.34 -2.98 -0.14
C GLY A 214 13.64 -4.25 0.67
N ILE A 215 13.02 -4.42 1.86
CA ILE A 215 13.17 -5.63 2.68
C ILE A 215 12.46 -6.81 2.00
N HIS A 216 11.28 -6.57 1.42
CA HIS A 216 10.52 -7.59 0.70
C HIS A 216 11.28 -8.10 -0.52
N ARG A 217 11.79 -7.21 -1.37
CA ARG A 217 12.60 -7.60 -2.55
C ARG A 217 13.88 -8.33 -2.15
N ALA A 218 14.60 -7.85 -1.13
CA ALA A 218 15.76 -8.54 -0.61
C ALA A 218 15.40 -9.93 -0.03
N SER A 219 14.22 -10.05 0.58
CA SER A 219 13.69 -11.33 1.06
C SER A 219 13.43 -12.32 -0.08
N LEU A 220 12.84 -11.85 -1.18
CA LEU A 220 12.58 -12.68 -2.37
C LEU A 220 13.88 -13.19 -3.00
N ARG A 221 14.94 -12.39 -3.02
CA ARG A 221 16.27 -12.79 -3.50
C ARG A 221 17.06 -13.66 -2.50
N GLY A 222 16.57 -13.80 -1.24
CA GLY A 222 17.27 -14.53 -0.19
C GLY A 222 18.44 -13.77 0.46
N ASP A 223 18.66 -12.50 0.13
CA ASP A 223 19.79 -11.67 0.57
C ASP A 223 19.45 -10.66 1.68
N SER A 224 18.23 -10.67 2.24
CA SER A 224 17.78 -9.74 3.26
C SER A 224 18.59 -9.84 4.55
N ARG A 225 19.53 -8.91 4.75
CA ARG A 225 20.30 -8.77 6.00
C ARG A 225 19.38 -8.56 7.20
N TYR A 226 18.36 -7.72 7.05
CA TYR A 226 17.37 -7.46 8.10
C TYR A 226 16.69 -8.74 8.59
N LEU A 227 16.24 -9.61 7.68
CA LEU A 227 15.58 -10.86 8.06
C LEU A 227 16.57 -11.85 8.69
N ARG A 228 17.80 -11.95 8.17
CA ARG A 228 18.83 -12.81 8.75
C ARG A 228 19.17 -12.42 10.19
N GLU A 229 19.37 -11.13 10.45
CA GLU A 229 19.64 -10.62 11.80
C GLU A 229 18.43 -10.86 12.75
N ARG A 230 17.20 -10.66 12.23
CA ARG A 230 16.00 -10.90 13.02
C ARG A 230 15.81 -12.38 13.38
N VAL A 231 16.03 -13.28 12.42
CA VAL A 231 15.99 -14.73 12.66
C VAL A 231 17.08 -15.16 13.67
N ARG A 232 18.30 -14.61 13.54
CA ARG A 232 19.38 -14.88 14.50
C ARG A 232 18.99 -14.47 15.92
N ARG A 233 18.45 -13.25 16.09
CA ARG A 233 17.96 -12.77 17.38
C ARG A 233 16.88 -13.68 17.95
N ILE A 234 15.89 -14.08 17.15
CA ILE A 234 14.84 -14.99 17.59
C ILE A 234 15.44 -16.34 18.04
N ALA A 235 16.42 -16.87 17.30
CA ALA A 235 17.08 -18.12 17.67
C ALA A 235 17.91 -17.99 18.97
N GLU A 236 18.49 -16.82 19.25
CA GLU A 236 19.17 -16.51 20.50
C GLU A 236 18.16 -16.45 21.66
N GLU A 237 17.05 -15.72 21.49
CA GLU A 237 15.97 -15.63 22.48
C GLU A 237 15.38 -17.01 22.83
N PHE A 238 15.23 -17.89 21.84
CA PHE A 238 14.78 -19.27 22.07
C PHE A 238 15.76 -20.09 22.96
N ARG A 239 17.07 -19.92 22.74
CA ARG A 239 18.09 -20.59 23.54
C ARG A 239 18.13 -20.09 25.00
N ASP A 240 17.76 -18.82 25.19
CA ASP A 240 17.75 -18.14 26.49
C ASP A 240 16.41 -18.30 27.25
N GLY A 241 15.52 -19.19 26.81
CA GLY A 241 14.29 -19.52 27.54
C GLY A 241 13.00 -19.05 26.92
N GLY A 242 13.02 -18.58 25.67
CA GLY A 242 11.84 -18.24 24.88
C GLY A 242 11.81 -16.82 24.31
N ILE A 243 10.88 -16.58 23.39
CA ILE A 243 10.72 -15.27 22.73
C ILE A 243 10.26 -14.23 23.73
N LYS A 244 10.94 -13.09 23.77
CA LYS A 244 10.56 -11.97 24.63
C LYS A 244 9.16 -11.44 24.28
N PRO A 245 8.33 -11.09 25.28
CA PRO A 245 7.01 -10.53 25.04
C PRO A 245 7.09 -9.28 24.15
N ASN A 246 6.30 -9.27 23.07
CA ASN A 246 6.22 -8.11 22.19
C ASN A 246 5.16 -7.14 22.72
N PRO A 247 5.51 -5.88 23.05
CA PRO A 247 4.56 -4.89 23.57
C PRO A 247 3.34 -4.67 22.64
N GLY A 248 3.52 -4.86 21.32
CA GLY A 248 2.44 -4.76 20.35
C GLY A 248 1.43 -5.92 20.36
N LYS A 249 1.76 -7.04 21.04
CA LYS A 249 0.89 -8.23 21.07
C LYS A 249 -0.43 -7.95 21.78
N THR A 250 -0.40 -7.26 22.91
CA THR A 250 -1.60 -6.90 23.67
C THR A 250 -2.55 -6.07 22.78
N LYS A 251 -2.03 -5.04 22.14
CA LYS A 251 -2.83 -4.20 21.23
C LYS A 251 -3.40 -4.97 20.04
N LEU A 252 -2.64 -5.94 19.53
CA LEU A 252 -3.07 -6.82 18.45
C LEU A 252 -4.25 -7.71 18.89
N LEU A 253 -4.19 -8.26 20.10
CA LEU A 253 -5.25 -9.09 20.67
C LEU A 253 -6.50 -8.27 21.03
N GLU A 254 -6.34 -7.08 21.61
CA GLU A 254 -7.44 -6.14 21.87
C GLU A 254 -8.17 -5.81 20.56
N THR A 255 -7.44 -5.41 19.51
CA THR A 255 -8.02 -5.09 18.21
C THR A 255 -8.78 -6.29 17.63
N ARG A 256 -8.26 -7.51 17.78
CA ARG A 256 -8.95 -8.74 17.34
C ARG A 256 -10.25 -8.96 18.13
N SER A 257 -10.21 -8.77 19.44
CA SER A 257 -11.39 -8.89 20.30
C SER A 257 -12.49 -7.90 19.90
N ASP A 258 -12.11 -6.63 19.69
CA ASP A 258 -13.04 -5.58 19.26
C ASP A 258 -13.68 -5.92 17.89
N VAL A 259 -12.89 -6.42 16.96
CA VAL A 259 -13.37 -6.84 15.62
C VAL A 259 -14.36 -8.00 15.73
N ILE A 260 -14.05 -9.02 16.53
CA ILE A 260 -14.93 -10.17 16.75
C ILE A 260 -16.25 -9.73 17.40
N ALA A 261 -16.18 -8.88 18.43
CA ALA A 261 -17.38 -8.33 19.08
C ALA A 261 -18.24 -7.53 18.09
N GLY A 262 -17.61 -6.72 17.22
CA GLY A 262 -18.33 -6.00 16.17
C GLY A 262 -19.03 -6.91 15.17
N TRP A 263 -18.37 -7.98 14.74
CA TRP A 263 -18.99 -8.97 13.83
C TRP A 263 -20.13 -9.76 14.49
N HIS A 264 -20.02 -10.10 15.79
CA HIS A 264 -21.13 -10.71 16.53
C HIS A 264 -22.34 -9.77 16.58
N ALA A 265 -22.14 -8.50 16.89
CA ALA A 265 -23.23 -7.53 16.92
C ALA A 265 -23.94 -7.41 15.55
N VAL A 266 -23.18 -7.46 14.45
CA VAL A 266 -23.75 -7.47 13.09
C VAL A 266 -24.55 -8.76 12.84
N ALA A 267 -24.02 -9.93 13.22
CA ALA A 267 -24.71 -11.21 13.07
C ALA A 267 -26.02 -11.23 13.86
N ASP A 268 -26.01 -10.75 15.10
CA ASP A 268 -27.19 -10.69 15.95
C ASP A 268 -28.26 -9.76 15.38
N ALA A 269 -27.87 -8.60 14.84
CA ALA A 269 -28.77 -7.67 14.17
C ALA A 269 -29.39 -8.29 12.90
N LEU A 270 -28.62 -9.02 12.11
CA LEU A 270 -29.10 -9.72 10.92
C LEU A 270 -30.06 -10.85 11.28
N LEU A 271 -29.77 -11.60 12.34
CA LEU A 271 -30.66 -12.64 12.85
C LEU A 271 -32.01 -12.05 13.29
N ALA A 272 -31.99 -10.94 14.03
CA ALA A 272 -33.19 -10.21 14.43
C ALA A 272 -34.00 -9.68 13.23
N ALA A 273 -33.32 -9.36 12.12
CA ALA A 273 -33.94 -8.95 10.85
C ALA A 273 -34.39 -10.14 9.97
N GLY A 274 -34.37 -11.38 10.47
CA GLY A 274 -34.75 -12.57 9.72
C GLY A 274 -33.73 -13.04 8.67
N GLN A 275 -32.53 -12.51 8.68
CA GLN A 275 -31.46 -12.83 7.72
C GLN A 275 -30.48 -13.88 8.29
N GLY A 276 -31.02 -15.00 8.83
CA GLY A 276 -30.23 -16.03 9.52
C GLY A 276 -29.11 -16.62 8.67
N ALA A 277 -29.35 -16.88 7.39
CA ALA A 277 -28.32 -17.41 6.49
C ALA A 277 -27.09 -16.51 6.33
N ILE A 278 -27.25 -15.18 6.43
CA ILE A 278 -26.12 -14.26 6.40
C ILE A 278 -25.42 -14.25 7.77
N ALA A 279 -26.18 -14.30 8.87
CA ALA A 279 -25.62 -14.39 10.21
C ALA A 279 -24.74 -15.65 10.38
N GLU A 280 -25.17 -16.81 9.87
CA GLU A 280 -24.37 -18.04 9.86
C GLU A 280 -23.05 -17.90 9.11
N LYS A 281 -23.04 -17.23 7.95
CA LYS A 281 -21.80 -16.93 7.21
C LYS A 281 -20.86 -16.06 8.02
N ILE A 282 -21.36 -15.08 8.77
CA ILE A 282 -20.56 -14.24 9.64
C ILE A 282 -19.94 -15.07 10.78
N TRP A 283 -20.68 -15.93 11.42
CA TRP A 283 -20.15 -16.80 12.47
C TRP A 283 -19.09 -17.77 11.93
N SER A 284 -19.33 -18.35 10.74
CA SER A 284 -18.32 -19.15 10.05
C SER A 284 -17.05 -18.35 9.75
N PHE A 285 -17.21 -17.11 9.28
CA PHE A 285 -16.08 -16.19 9.05
C PHE A 285 -15.30 -15.90 10.34
N ILE A 286 -15.99 -15.61 11.45
CA ILE A 286 -15.34 -15.40 12.77
C ILE A 286 -14.56 -16.65 13.18
N GLY A 287 -15.15 -17.84 13.05
CA GLY A 287 -14.51 -19.11 13.38
C GLY A 287 -13.29 -19.43 12.50
N GLY A 288 -13.28 -18.94 11.25
CA GLY A 288 -12.16 -19.07 10.33
C GLY A 288 -11.04 -18.04 10.51
N MET A 289 -11.23 -17.05 11.37
CA MET A 289 -10.19 -16.02 11.60
C MET A 289 -8.95 -16.61 12.27
N HIS A 290 -7.82 -16.56 11.60
CA HIS A 290 -6.55 -16.98 12.17
C HIS A 290 -6.16 -16.15 13.40
N ARG A 291 -5.49 -16.80 14.36
CA ARG A 291 -4.94 -16.12 15.53
C ARG A 291 -3.99 -14.99 15.09
N PRO A 292 -4.13 -13.78 15.64
CA PRO A 292 -3.23 -12.68 15.31
C PRO A 292 -1.82 -12.95 15.83
N LEU A 293 -0.85 -12.95 14.91
CA LEU A 293 0.56 -13.20 15.19
C LEU A 293 1.38 -11.93 15.01
N THR A 294 2.32 -11.69 15.89
CA THR A 294 3.37 -10.68 15.69
C THR A 294 4.29 -11.09 14.53
N THR A 295 5.08 -10.16 14.02
CA THR A 295 6.03 -10.47 12.94
C THR A 295 7.04 -11.55 13.36
N ASP A 296 7.49 -11.56 14.61
CA ASP A 296 8.42 -12.57 15.11
C ASP A 296 7.74 -13.94 15.23
N GLU A 297 6.51 -14.01 15.75
CA GLU A 297 5.71 -15.24 15.78
C GLU A 297 5.44 -15.78 14.36
N GLN A 298 5.18 -14.91 13.37
CA GLN A 298 5.02 -15.32 11.98
C GLN A 298 6.30 -15.89 11.38
N LEU A 299 7.46 -15.30 11.70
CA LEU A 299 8.76 -15.83 11.27
C LEU A 299 9.04 -17.20 11.88
N VAL A 300 8.75 -17.38 13.16
CA VAL A 300 8.88 -18.68 13.85
C VAL A 300 8.01 -19.73 13.21
N SER A 301 6.71 -19.44 13.02
CA SER A 301 5.79 -20.37 12.37
C SER A 301 6.28 -20.81 10.98
N LYS A 302 6.82 -19.88 10.18
CA LYS A 302 7.40 -20.21 8.88
C LYS A 302 8.67 -21.07 8.98
N LEU A 303 9.49 -20.85 9.99
CA LEU A 303 10.70 -21.67 10.20
C LEU A 303 10.32 -23.09 10.62
N GLU A 304 9.36 -23.24 11.52
CA GLU A 304 8.85 -24.55 11.96
C GLU A 304 8.22 -25.31 10.78
N GLU A 305 7.42 -24.65 9.96
CA GLU A 305 6.84 -25.25 8.75
C GLU A 305 7.91 -25.78 7.80
N ARG A 306 8.94 -24.98 7.51
CA ARG A 306 10.08 -25.39 6.67
C ARG A 306 10.85 -26.56 7.26
N THR A 307 11.02 -26.60 8.56
CA THR A 307 11.70 -27.73 9.24
C THR A 307 10.88 -29.00 9.12
N ARG A 308 9.57 -28.95 9.35
CA ARG A 308 8.66 -30.08 9.19
C ARG A 308 8.63 -30.60 7.74
N THR A 309 8.63 -29.71 6.76
CA THR A 309 8.67 -30.11 5.35
C THR A 309 9.97 -30.84 5.03
N ARG A 310 11.12 -30.32 5.43
CA ARG A 310 12.43 -30.99 5.25
C ARG A 310 12.53 -32.35 5.96
N GLU A 311 11.94 -32.48 7.13
CA GLU A 311 11.90 -33.74 7.86
C GLU A 311 11.05 -34.77 7.13
N ARG A 312 9.90 -34.38 6.59
CA ARG A 312 9.06 -35.24 5.75
C ARG A 312 9.78 -35.71 4.47
N GLU A 313 10.41 -34.79 3.75
CA GLU A 313 11.21 -35.10 2.56
C GLU A 313 12.33 -36.10 2.87
N ARG A 314 13.05 -35.91 3.98
CA ARG A 314 14.10 -36.86 4.42
C ARG A 314 13.55 -38.23 4.83
N GLN A 315 12.35 -38.29 5.41
CA GLN A 315 11.70 -39.55 5.76
C GLN A 315 11.25 -40.28 4.51
N GLU A 316 10.71 -39.59 3.52
CA GLU A 316 10.32 -40.15 2.22
C GLU A 316 11.53 -40.65 1.43
N GLU A 317 12.68 -39.93 1.45
CA GLU A 317 13.92 -40.35 0.84
C GLU A 317 14.50 -41.60 1.50
N ARG A 318 14.35 -41.76 2.83
CA ARG A 318 14.81 -42.96 3.56
C ARG A 318 13.91 -44.17 3.37
N ALA A 319 12.67 -43.97 2.96
CA ALA A 319 11.68 -45.01 2.75
C ALA A 319 11.71 -45.56 1.32
N ARG A 320 12.43 -44.91 0.39
CA ARG A 320 12.71 -45.35 -0.97
C ARG A 320 14.01 -46.12 -1.02
#